data_6cb31b8b3605f97101db56a8d31651a7
#
_entry.id   6cb31b8b3605f97101db56a8d31651a7
#
_cell.length_a   1.000
_cell.length_b   1.000
_cell.length_c   1.000
_cell.angle_alpha   90.00
_cell.angle_beta   90.00
_cell.angle_gamma   90.00
#
_symmetry.space_group_name_H-M   'P 1'
#
loop_
_entity.id
_entity.type
_entity.pdbx_description
1 polymer ?
#
loop_
_entity_poly.entity_id
_entity_poly.type
_entity_poly.pdbx_seq_one_letter_code
_entity_poly.pdbx_strand_id
1 'polypeptide(L)'
;MRHLRTFTLALTFIFCVSCGNYLNVQPQGQVIPKTDEEFASIIHKRLNDIEGGEDEFVIGNMDMIKYLEGCSDNLDANIMTSSFLEFFAGEEIDKRQHFYRDSWKIVRDCNIVIGNLAGRDTETAKGLVSASYAIKGIIYYNLMREFCQPWEENLPGIPLVDNFDIDSRPRRGTMKQTYEYTEKLFDEALALNPTDKKYIFTTWVIKAYKAKLEFWCQNWDNVISICNDIIDNSGYLLTPASDYAAMINAPSETKGEVLVRSHVNNSSGLDWYFSYTKNYIATRPACAKLIRLFGENPSEDVRYAASFDKKRFNVKMPECRVRLSEMVLMLAEAYYHKGEKDKALDWVNELRRNRINGAIDLTMSTLPAVRTDERIVVDCKGMAITPLLQAIFDERRKELYMEGDRWFELKRNGRPEWWVISNGLKFTTKAYLYTAPIVKSDIDLNPDLEQNPGYEY
;
A
#
# COMPACT_ATOMS: atom_id res chain seq x y z
N MET A 1 6.11 -71.72 -35.03
CA MET A 1 5.76 -70.31 -35.31
C MET A 1 4.54 -69.80 -34.49
N ARG A 2 3.58 -70.62 -34.13
CA ARG A 2 2.38 -70.19 -33.33
C ARG A 2 2.71 -69.86 -31.88
N HIS A 3 3.61 -70.57 -31.23
CA HIS A 3 4.03 -70.32 -29.83
C HIS A 3 4.96 -69.13 -29.65
N LEU A 4 5.71 -68.74 -30.69
CA LEU A 4 6.58 -67.57 -30.63
C LEU A 4 5.78 -66.27 -30.70
N ARG A 5 4.64 -66.25 -31.46
CA ARG A 5 3.73 -65.06 -31.54
C ARG A 5 2.97 -64.82 -30.24
N THR A 6 2.58 -65.85 -29.51
CA THR A 6 1.90 -65.74 -28.21
C THR A 6 2.85 -65.26 -27.12
N PHE A 7 4.12 -65.64 -27.15
CA PHE A 7 5.13 -65.18 -26.21
C PHE A 7 5.50 -63.71 -26.43
N THR A 8 5.57 -63.26 -27.67
CA THR A 8 5.82 -61.84 -28.03
C THR A 8 4.65 -60.96 -27.62
N LEU A 9 3.38 -61.38 -27.80
CA LEU A 9 2.20 -60.65 -27.37
C LEU A 9 2.10 -60.54 -25.82
N ALA A 10 2.45 -61.58 -25.07
CA ALA A 10 2.45 -61.57 -23.65
C ALA A 10 3.56 -60.64 -23.06
N LEU A 11 4.75 -60.59 -23.70
CA LEU A 11 5.84 -59.70 -23.31
C LEU A 11 5.51 -58.21 -23.56
N THR A 12 4.77 -57.90 -24.64
CA THR A 12 4.34 -56.53 -24.95
C THR A 12 3.27 -56.01 -23.98
N PHE A 13 2.43 -56.90 -23.44
CA PHE A 13 1.40 -56.56 -22.46
C PHE A 13 1.99 -56.23 -21.07
N ILE A 14 3.12 -56.89 -20.71
CA ILE A 14 3.80 -56.66 -19.41
C ILE A 14 4.50 -55.29 -19.36
N PHE A 15 4.94 -54.76 -20.51
CA PHE A 15 5.55 -53.43 -20.57
C PHE A 15 4.52 -52.26 -20.52
N CYS A 16 3.23 -52.49 -20.76
CA CYS A 16 2.19 -51.45 -20.73
C CYS A 16 1.62 -51.21 -19.30
N VAL A 17 1.89 -52.07 -18.32
CA VAL A 17 1.33 -51.93 -16.95
C VAL A 17 2.31 -51.28 -15.97
N SER A 18 3.56 -51.02 -16.38
CA SER A 18 4.64 -50.55 -15.48
C SER A 18 4.84 -49.02 -15.47
N CYS A 19 4.08 -48.22 -16.22
CA CYS A 19 4.33 -46.75 -16.27
C CYS A 19 3.45 -45.89 -15.41
N GLY A 20 2.50 -46.43 -14.66
CA GLY A 20 1.62 -45.64 -13.77
C GLY A 20 2.31 -45.05 -12.56
N ASN A 21 3.29 -45.74 -11.98
CA ASN A 21 3.97 -45.25 -10.78
C ASN A 21 5.25 -44.42 -11.05
N TYR A 22 5.76 -44.44 -12.27
CA TYR A 22 6.97 -43.70 -12.62
C TYR A 22 6.71 -42.19 -12.81
N LEU A 23 5.47 -41.83 -13.11
CA LEU A 23 5.05 -40.43 -13.22
C LEU A 23 4.61 -39.81 -11.89
N ASN A 24 4.51 -40.61 -10.83
CA ASN A 24 4.18 -40.16 -9.48
C ASN A 24 5.42 -39.97 -8.59
N VAL A 25 6.58 -39.69 -9.15
CA VAL A 25 7.75 -39.32 -8.38
C VAL A 25 7.54 -37.93 -7.82
N GLN A 26 7.16 -37.84 -6.56
CA GLN A 26 7.22 -36.56 -5.84
C GLN A 26 8.69 -36.14 -5.74
N PRO A 27 9.03 -34.89 -6.10
CA PRO A 27 10.39 -34.38 -5.90
C PRO A 27 10.81 -34.58 -4.44
N GLN A 28 11.91 -35.22 -4.18
CA GLN A 28 12.42 -35.42 -2.81
C GLN A 28 12.65 -34.03 -2.19
N GLY A 29 12.02 -33.78 -1.05
CA GLY A 29 12.13 -32.51 -0.31
C GLY A 29 11.02 -31.49 -0.59
N GLN A 30 10.02 -31.82 -1.40
CA GLN A 30 8.83 -30.95 -1.55
C GLN A 30 7.62 -31.65 -0.91
N VAL A 31 7.00 -30.97 0.06
CA VAL A 31 5.73 -31.39 0.65
C VAL A 31 4.60 -30.74 -0.15
N ILE A 32 3.71 -31.56 -0.71
CA ILE A 32 2.46 -31.06 -1.29
C ILE A 32 1.49 -30.90 -0.10
N PRO A 33 1.08 -29.68 0.26
CA PRO A 33 0.19 -29.45 1.39
C PRO A 33 -1.14 -30.21 1.22
N LYS A 34 -1.63 -30.83 2.31
CA LYS A 34 -2.92 -31.56 2.35
C LYS A 34 -3.79 -31.17 3.54
N THR A 35 -3.16 -30.84 4.67
CA THR A 35 -3.86 -30.40 5.89
C THR A 35 -3.88 -28.89 6.02
N ASP A 36 -4.77 -28.37 6.87
CA ASP A 36 -4.86 -26.94 7.13
C ASP A 36 -3.54 -26.36 7.65
N GLU A 37 -2.83 -27.12 8.51
CA GLU A 37 -1.53 -26.73 9.09
C GLU A 37 -0.43 -26.67 8.03
N GLU A 38 -0.46 -27.58 7.05
CA GLU A 38 0.50 -27.56 5.93
C GLU A 38 0.27 -26.35 5.02
N PHE A 39 -0.99 -25.99 4.71
CA PHE A 39 -1.32 -24.75 3.99
C PHE A 39 -1.02 -23.50 4.80
N ALA A 40 -1.12 -23.58 6.15
CA ALA A 40 -0.81 -22.46 7.03
C ALA A 40 0.61 -21.93 6.81
N SER A 41 1.58 -22.80 6.49
CA SER A 41 2.98 -22.39 6.26
C SER A 41 3.12 -21.36 5.13
N ILE A 42 2.27 -21.40 4.10
CA ILE A 42 2.28 -20.46 2.97
C ILE A 42 1.89 -19.05 3.43
N ILE A 43 0.83 -18.94 4.22
CA ILE A 43 0.34 -17.63 4.72
C ILE A 43 1.16 -17.18 5.92
N HIS A 44 1.59 -18.06 6.82
CA HIS A 44 2.46 -17.69 7.94
C HIS A 44 3.77 -17.06 7.46
N LYS A 45 4.32 -17.51 6.32
CA LYS A 45 5.47 -16.81 5.73
C LYS A 45 5.14 -15.34 5.46
N ARG A 46 3.98 -15.03 4.84
CA ARG A 46 3.58 -13.65 4.55
C ARG A 46 3.33 -12.83 5.82
N LEU A 47 2.70 -13.42 6.83
CA LEU A 47 2.48 -12.76 8.11
C LEU A 47 3.81 -12.48 8.83
N ASN A 48 4.75 -13.42 8.78
CA ASN A 48 6.09 -13.26 9.35
C ASN A 48 6.89 -12.19 8.59
N ASP A 49 6.77 -12.09 7.25
CA ASP A 49 7.40 -11.05 6.46
C ASP A 49 6.87 -9.66 6.89
N ILE A 50 5.57 -9.53 7.17
CA ILE A 50 4.96 -8.30 7.69
C ILE A 50 5.53 -7.95 9.08
N GLU A 51 5.62 -8.91 9.98
CA GLU A 51 6.16 -8.71 11.33
C GLU A 51 7.68 -8.47 11.33
N GLY A 52 8.41 -9.10 10.41
CA GLY A 52 9.85 -8.97 10.26
C GLY A 52 10.29 -7.74 9.47
N GLY A 53 9.41 -7.16 8.68
CA GLY A 53 9.71 -6.01 7.79
C GLY A 53 10.62 -6.35 6.61
N GLU A 54 10.92 -7.62 6.39
CA GLU A 54 11.78 -8.11 5.31
C GLU A 54 10.93 -8.49 4.09
N ASP A 55 11.28 -7.95 2.91
CA ASP A 55 10.61 -8.25 1.63
C ASP A 55 9.07 -8.22 1.72
N GLU A 56 8.54 -7.37 2.59
CA GLU A 56 7.12 -7.26 2.84
C GLU A 56 6.51 -6.26 1.86
N PHE A 57 5.56 -6.71 1.05
CA PHE A 57 4.89 -5.92 0.01
C PHE A 57 3.39 -5.78 0.22
N VAL A 58 2.82 -6.43 1.23
CA VAL A 58 1.38 -6.36 1.49
C VAL A 58 1.02 -5.02 2.12
N ILE A 59 1.55 -4.72 3.29
CA ILE A 59 1.38 -3.42 3.96
C ILE A 59 2.38 -2.42 3.40
N GLY A 60 3.60 -2.86 3.12
CA GLY A 60 4.72 -2.12 2.60
C GLY A 60 5.92 -2.09 3.53
N ASN A 61 7.09 -1.92 2.97
CA ASN A 61 8.36 -1.91 3.70
C ASN A 61 9.05 -0.54 3.67
N MET A 62 10.15 -0.41 4.41
CA MET A 62 10.92 0.84 4.50
C MET A 62 11.45 1.31 3.13
N ASP A 63 11.82 0.38 2.23
CA ASP A 63 12.32 0.74 0.91
C ASP A 63 11.23 1.35 0.03
N MET A 64 10.01 0.82 0.09
CA MET A 64 8.86 1.44 -0.60
C MET A 64 8.65 2.87 -0.13
N ILE A 65 8.65 3.10 1.19
CA ILE A 65 8.45 4.44 1.76
C ILE A 65 9.59 5.38 1.35
N LYS A 66 10.82 4.94 1.55
CA LYS A 66 12.02 5.69 1.14
C LYS A 66 11.90 6.13 -0.32
N TYR A 67 11.45 5.22 -1.18
CA TYR A 67 11.27 5.45 -2.59
C TYR A 67 10.15 6.45 -2.88
N LEU A 68 8.97 6.23 -2.30
CA LEU A 68 7.80 7.10 -2.47
C LEU A 68 8.04 8.51 -1.94
N GLU A 69 8.72 8.64 -0.80
CA GLU A 69 9.13 9.94 -0.26
C GLU A 69 10.20 10.62 -1.12
N GLY A 70 11.15 9.84 -1.65
CA GLY A 70 12.15 10.34 -2.60
C GLY A 70 11.59 10.81 -3.93
N CYS A 71 10.46 10.22 -4.39
CA CYS A 71 9.73 10.67 -5.58
C CYS A 71 8.83 11.88 -5.31
N SER A 72 8.46 12.13 -4.05
CA SER A 72 7.53 13.19 -3.66
C SER A 72 8.22 14.54 -3.50
N ASP A 73 7.42 15.56 -3.17
CA ASP A 73 7.89 16.92 -2.85
C ASP A 73 8.07 17.15 -1.33
N ASN A 74 8.16 16.09 -0.53
CA ASN A 74 8.36 16.20 0.91
C ASN A 74 9.81 16.50 1.30
N LEU A 75 10.77 15.96 0.56
CA LEU A 75 12.19 16.16 0.80
C LEU A 75 12.76 17.28 -0.06
N ASP A 76 13.79 17.96 0.44
CA ASP A 76 14.48 19.01 -0.31
C ASP A 76 15.50 18.37 -1.27
N ALA A 77 15.14 18.34 -2.55
CA ALA A 77 15.97 17.75 -3.60
C ALA A 77 17.27 18.51 -3.87
N ASN A 78 17.33 19.80 -3.52
CA ASN A 78 18.48 20.65 -3.82
C ASN A 78 19.55 20.62 -2.73
N ILE A 79 19.25 20.04 -1.58
CA ILE A 79 20.18 19.93 -0.45
C ILE A 79 20.57 18.47 -0.28
N MET A 80 21.81 18.16 -0.66
CA MET A 80 22.41 16.85 -0.43
C MET A 80 23.52 16.97 0.61
N THR A 81 23.47 16.16 1.65
CA THR A 81 24.49 16.12 2.69
C THR A 81 25.42 14.92 2.57
N SER A 82 25.14 13.99 1.65
CA SER A 82 25.94 12.79 1.37
C SER A 82 25.88 12.43 -0.11
N SER A 83 26.99 11.91 -0.64
CA SER A 83 27.10 11.39 -2.01
C SER A 83 26.38 10.04 -2.24
N PHE A 84 25.85 9.41 -1.19
CA PHE A 84 25.18 8.10 -1.27
C PHE A 84 23.67 8.19 -1.50
N LEU A 85 23.15 9.40 -1.79
CA LEU A 85 21.71 9.58 -1.95
C LEU A 85 21.28 9.39 -3.39
N GLU A 86 20.49 8.35 -3.59
CA GLU A 86 19.62 8.25 -4.73
C GLU A 86 18.43 9.18 -4.52
N PHE A 87 18.17 10.04 -5.49
CA PHE A 87 16.96 10.85 -5.54
C PHE A 87 16.13 10.37 -6.71
N PHE A 88 14.96 9.89 -6.39
CA PHE A 88 14.05 9.36 -7.39
C PHE A 88 13.17 10.48 -7.93
N ALA A 89 13.65 11.16 -8.98
CA ALA A 89 12.88 12.20 -9.66
C ALA A 89 13.02 12.04 -11.18
N GLY A 90 12.01 12.46 -11.90
CA GLY A 90 12.02 12.40 -13.35
C GLY A 90 12.20 10.98 -13.88
N GLU A 91 13.13 10.79 -14.80
CA GLU A 91 13.34 9.53 -15.52
C GLU A 91 13.77 8.34 -14.63
N GLU A 92 14.27 8.60 -13.43
CA GLU A 92 14.66 7.51 -12.52
C GLU A 92 13.46 6.83 -11.81
N ILE A 93 12.28 7.43 -11.89
CA ILE A 93 11.07 6.90 -11.27
C ILE A 93 10.59 5.61 -11.95
N ASP A 94 10.87 5.40 -13.23
CA ASP A 94 10.42 4.23 -14.00
C ASP A 94 11.11 2.92 -13.59
N LYS A 95 12.20 2.99 -12.81
CA LYS A 95 12.93 1.80 -12.31
C LYS A 95 12.17 0.99 -11.25
N ARG A 96 10.99 1.41 -10.81
CA ARG A 96 10.16 0.75 -9.80
C ARG A 96 9.42 -0.48 -10.31
N GLN A 97 10.10 -1.46 -10.88
CA GLN A 97 9.43 -2.63 -11.49
C GLN A 97 9.36 -3.86 -10.58
N HIS A 98 10.21 -3.96 -9.56
CA HIS A 98 10.29 -5.16 -8.72
C HIS A 98 9.00 -5.43 -7.92
N PHE A 99 8.27 -4.38 -7.50
CA PHE A 99 7.01 -4.53 -6.79
C PHE A 99 5.94 -5.28 -7.60
N TYR A 100 5.85 -5.03 -8.91
CA TYR A 100 4.89 -5.71 -9.79
C TYR A 100 5.06 -7.24 -9.76
N ARG A 101 6.29 -7.70 -10.00
CA ARG A 101 6.59 -9.14 -10.05
C ARG A 101 6.35 -9.85 -8.71
N ASP A 102 6.75 -9.21 -7.60
CA ASP A 102 6.64 -9.83 -6.28
C ASP A 102 5.18 -9.86 -5.79
N SER A 103 4.37 -8.89 -6.18
CA SER A 103 2.92 -8.93 -5.96
C SER A 103 2.25 -10.17 -6.52
N TRP A 104 2.62 -10.60 -7.72
CA TRP A 104 2.04 -11.79 -8.34
C TRP A 104 2.42 -13.09 -7.64
N LYS A 105 3.59 -13.16 -6.99
CA LYS A 105 3.95 -14.29 -6.13
C LYS A 105 3.03 -14.37 -4.91
N ILE A 106 2.66 -13.23 -4.33
CA ILE A 106 1.75 -13.18 -3.19
C ILE A 106 0.33 -13.59 -3.64
N VAL A 107 -0.16 -13.06 -4.76
CA VAL A 107 -1.46 -13.44 -5.32
C VAL A 107 -1.53 -14.95 -5.58
N ARG A 108 -0.47 -15.55 -6.14
CA ARG A 108 -0.36 -17.00 -6.34
C ARG A 108 -0.51 -17.76 -5.01
N ASP A 109 0.22 -17.35 -3.99
CA ASP A 109 0.20 -18.02 -2.69
C ASP A 109 -1.20 -17.94 -2.05
N CYS A 110 -1.87 -16.79 -2.15
CA CYS A 110 -3.26 -16.62 -1.71
C CYS A 110 -4.22 -17.53 -2.51
N ASN A 111 -4.09 -17.59 -3.84
CA ASN A 111 -4.94 -18.44 -4.66
C ASN A 111 -4.78 -19.93 -4.34
N ILE A 112 -3.56 -20.38 -4.02
CA ILE A 112 -3.31 -21.77 -3.58
C ILE A 112 -4.07 -22.06 -2.29
N VAL A 113 -4.01 -21.16 -1.29
CA VAL A 113 -4.68 -21.37 -0.01
C VAL A 113 -6.20 -21.27 -0.17
N ILE A 114 -6.71 -20.28 -0.85
CA ILE A 114 -8.15 -20.11 -1.11
C ILE A 114 -8.69 -21.34 -1.84
N GLY A 115 -8.06 -21.76 -2.93
CA GLY A 115 -8.51 -22.87 -3.77
C GLY A 115 -8.54 -24.23 -3.05
N ASN A 116 -7.77 -24.42 -1.99
CA ASN A 116 -7.69 -25.67 -1.24
C ASN A 116 -8.47 -25.67 0.08
N LEU A 117 -8.63 -24.52 0.72
CA LEU A 117 -9.24 -24.41 2.05
C LEU A 117 -10.62 -23.79 2.06
N ALA A 118 -11.03 -23.05 1.02
CA ALA A 118 -12.36 -22.46 0.97
C ALA A 118 -13.45 -23.53 1.10
N GLY A 119 -14.42 -23.27 1.99
CA GLY A 119 -15.50 -24.19 2.30
C GLY A 119 -15.19 -25.24 3.37
N ARG A 120 -13.97 -25.29 3.90
CA ARG A 120 -13.67 -26.09 5.10
C ARG A 120 -14.17 -25.38 6.36
N ASP A 121 -14.77 -26.14 7.29
CA ASP A 121 -15.40 -25.59 8.49
C ASP A 121 -14.47 -25.37 9.69
N THR A 122 -13.19 -25.74 9.58
CA THR A 122 -12.24 -25.54 10.67
C THR A 122 -11.93 -24.05 10.88
N GLU A 123 -11.76 -23.62 12.11
CA GLU A 123 -11.38 -22.23 12.42
C GLU A 123 -10.04 -21.84 11.82
N THR A 124 -9.10 -22.79 11.71
CA THR A 124 -7.80 -22.60 11.05
C THR A 124 -8.02 -22.29 9.56
N ALA A 125 -8.80 -23.10 8.85
CA ALA A 125 -9.07 -22.86 7.43
C ALA A 125 -9.79 -21.54 7.20
N LYS A 126 -10.81 -21.19 7.99
CA LYS A 126 -11.53 -19.92 7.90
C LYS A 126 -10.58 -18.73 8.11
N GLY A 127 -9.73 -18.79 9.13
CA GLY A 127 -8.73 -17.75 9.40
C GLY A 127 -7.71 -17.57 8.27
N LEU A 128 -7.19 -18.67 7.73
CA LEU A 128 -6.24 -18.64 6.60
C LEU A 128 -6.87 -18.14 5.32
N VAL A 129 -8.10 -18.56 5.01
CA VAL A 129 -8.86 -18.11 3.83
C VAL A 129 -9.18 -16.63 3.93
N SER A 130 -9.64 -16.16 5.10
CA SER A 130 -9.91 -14.74 5.34
C SER A 130 -8.64 -13.90 5.16
N ALA A 131 -7.53 -14.31 5.78
CA ALA A 131 -6.24 -13.62 5.63
C ALA A 131 -5.78 -13.62 4.17
N SER A 132 -5.97 -14.72 3.44
CA SER A 132 -5.59 -14.82 2.01
C SER A 132 -6.43 -13.89 1.14
N TYR A 133 -7.73 -13.79 1.35
CA TYR A 133 -8.59 -12.82 0.66
C TYR A 133 -8.18 -11.38 0.98
N ALA A 134 -7.93 -11.08 2.26
CA ALA A 134 -7.49 -9.77 2.69
C ALA A 134 -6.15 -9.36 2.05
N ILE A 135 -5.14 -10.24 2.13
CA ILE A 135 -3.82 -10.02 1.52
C ILE A 135 -3.96 -9.79 0.02
N LYS A 136 -4.71 -10.65 -0.68
CA LYS A 136 -4.95 -10.53 -2.10
C LYS A 136 -5.63 -9.21 -2.45
N GLY A 137 -6.67 -8.81 -1.71
CA GLY A 137 -7.35 -7.53 -1.87
C GLY A 137 -6.41 -6.33 -1.70
N ILE A 138 -5.55 -6.36 -0.69
CA ILE A 138 -4.55 -5.30 -0.44
C ILE A 138 -3.54 -5.22 -1.59
N ILE A 139 -3.07 -6.36 -2.09
CA ILE A 139 -2.14 -6.39 -3.23
C ILE A 139 -2.80 -5.80 -4.49
N TYR A 140 -4.06 -6.14 -4.80
CA TYR A 140 -4.78 -5.55 -5.93
C TYR A 140 -4.98 -4.04 -5.77
N TYR A 141 -5.31 -3.57 -4.56
CA TYR A 141 -5.38 -2.14 -4.25
C TYR A 141 -4.03 -1.44 -4.49
N ASN A 142 -2.93 -2.02 -4.02
CA ASN A 142 -1.59 -1.46 -4.21
C ASN A 142 -1.18 -1.46 -5.68
N LEU A 143 -1.42 -2.56 -6.41
CA LEU A 143 -1.17 -2.65 -7.85
C LEU A 143 -1.97 -1.59 -8.63
N MET A 144 -3.24 -1.38 -8.29
CA MET A 144 -4.08 -0.36 -8.92
C MET A 144 -3.52 1.04 -8.68
N ARG A 145 -3.13 1.38 -7.44
CA ARG A 145 -2.53 2.68 -7.14
C ARG A 145 -1.22 2.93 -7.87
N GLU A 146 -0.38 1.91 -8.00
CA GLU A 146 0.96 2.03 -8.56
C GLU A 146 0.94 1.97 -10.10
N PHE A 147 0.24 0.99 -10.67
CA PHE A 147 0.33 0.60 -12.09
C PHE A 147 -0.88 0.99 -12.95
N CYS A 148 -1.92 1.61 -12.38
CA CYS A 148 -2.98 2.22 -13.16
C CYS A 148 -2.89 3.75 -13.15
N GLN A 149 -3.52 4.40 -14.12
CA GLN A 149 -3.72 5.85 -14.11
C GLN A 149 -4.52 6.28 -12.85
N PRO A 150 -4.65 7.58 -12.53
CA PRO A 150 -5.66 8.02 -11.57
C PRO A 150 -7.02 7.46 -11.92
N TRP A 151 -7.88 7.30 -10.92
CA TRP A 151 -9.17 6.64 -11.05
C TRP A 151 -10.01 7.22 -12.20
N GLU A 152 -10.33 6.35 -13.14
CA GLU A 152 -11.31 6.54 -14.20
C GLU A 152 -11.81 5.16 -14.65
N GLU A 153 -13.12 4.91 -14.58
CA GLU A 153 -13.72 3.56 -14.69
C GLU A 153 -13.26 2.76 -15.91
N ASN A 154 -13.14 3.41 -17.07
CA ASN A 154 -12.89 2.76 -18.35
C ASN A 154 -11.41 2.63 -18.73
N LEU A 155 -10.48 3.22 -17.96
CA LEU A 155 -9.06 3.08 -18.22
C LEU A 155 -8.55 1.67 -17.85
N PRO A 156 -7.39 1.24 -18.41
CA PRO A 156 -6.83 -0.06 -18.13
C PRO A 156 -6.57 -0.29 -16.64
N GLY A 157 -7.12 -1.38 -16.11
CA GLY A 157 -6.94 -1.86 -14.76
C GLY A 157 -5.75 -2.81 -14.61
N ILE A 158 -5.87 -3.76 -13.68
CA ILE A 158 -4.91 -4.83 -13.42
C ILE A 158 -5.50 -6.16 -13.92
N PRO A 159 -4.68 -7.09 -14.46
CA PRO A 159 -5.14 -8.44 -14.82
C PRO A 159 -5.77 -9.14 -13.61
N LEU A 160 -6.95 -9.77 -13.79
CA LEU A 160 -7.64 -10.48 -12.73
C LEU A 160 -7.25 -11.96 -12.75
N VAL A 161 -6.76 -12.48 -11.61
CA VAL A 161 -6.22 -13.84 -11.49
C VAL A 161 -6.87 -14.55 -10.30
N ASP A 162 -7.78 -15.50 -10.57
CA ASP A 162 -8.50 -16.24 -9.53
C ASP A 162 -7.85 -17.56 -9.15
N ASN A 163 -7.10 -18.15 -10.06
CA ASN A 163 -6.51 -19.47 -9.88
C ASN A 163 -5.01 -19.43 -10.18
N PHE A 164 -4.28 -20.39 -9.61
CA PHE A 164 -2.92 -20.66 -10.04
C PHE A 164 -2.94 -21.50 -11.32
N ASP A 165 -2.62 -20.85 -12.43
CA ASP A 165 -2.49 -21.48 -13.76
C ASP A 165 -1.24 -20.91 -14.45
N ILE A 166 -0.24 -21.77 -14.66
CA ILE A 166 1.05 -21.39 -15.24
C ILE A 166 0.96 -21.01 -16.72
N ASP A 167 -0.06 -21.50 -17.42
CA ASP A 167 -0.28 -21.23 -18.85
C ASP A 167 -1.20 -20.03 -19.09
N SER A 168 -1.80 -19.48 -18.03
CA SER A 168 -2.69 -18.33 -18.11
C SER A 168 -1.96 -17.08 -18.60
N ARG A 169 -2.62 -16.34 -19.50
CA ARG A 169 -2.16 -15.07 -20.04
C ARG A 169 -3.26 -14.01 -19.88
N PRO A 170 -3.57 -13.60 -18.65
CA PRO A 170 -4.67 -12.68 -18.40
C PRO A 170 -4.36 -11.31 -18.99
N ARG A 171 -5.38 -10.68 -19.57
CA ARG A 171 -5.35 -9.30 -20.07
C ARG A 171 -5.72 -8.32 -18.96
N ARG A 172 -5.36 -7.07 -19.16
CA ARG A 172 -5.88 -5.97 -18.34
C ARG A 172 -7.36 -5.77 -18.69
N GLY A 173 -8.19 -5.81 -17.64
CA GLY A 173 -9.57 -5.33 -17.72
C GLY A 173 -9.62 -3.80 -17.51
N THR A 174 -10.81 -3.27 -17.25
CA THR A 174 -10.99 -1.88 -16.86
C THR A 174 -10.65 -1.67 -15.37
N MET A 175 -10.39 -0.42 -14.98
CA MET A 175 -10.22 -0.08 -13.54
C MET A 175 -11.49 -0.40 -12.75
N LYS A 176 -12.67 -0.21 -13.34
CA LYS A 176 -13.94 -0.61 -12.72
C LYS A 176 -13.96 -2.10 -12.40
N GLN A 177 -13.57 -2.95 -13.32
CA GLN A 177 -13.49 -4.41 -13.08
C GLN A 177 -12.46 -4.74 -11.99
N THR A 178 -11.33 -4.04 -11.97
CA THR A 178 -10.32 -4.20 -10.91
C THR A 178 -10.87 -3.77 -9.54
N TYR A 179 -11.60 -2.66 -9.48
CA TYR A 179 -12.26 -2.19 -8.28
C TYR A 179 -13.28 -3.20 -7.75
N GLU A 180 -14.25 -3.59 -8.60
CA GLU A 180 -15.30 -4.56 -8.23
C GLU A 180 -14.72 -5.89 -7.74
N TYR A 181 -13.65 -6.33 -8.40
CA TYR A 181 -12.94 -7.53 -7.99
C TYR A 181 -12.25 -7.36 -6.63
N THR A 182 -11.58 -6.24 -6.40
CA THR A 182 -10.86 -5.96 -5.15
C THR A 182 -11.86 -5.78 -3.99
N GLU A 183 -12.97 -5.08 -4.23
CA GLU A 183 -14.04 -4.93 -3.25
C GLU A 183 -14.61 -6.29 -2.84
N LYS A 184 -14.91 -7.16 -3.81
CA LYS A 184 -15.36 -8.53 -3.56
C LYS A 184 -14.37 -9.31 -2.69
N LEU A 185 -13.06 -9.21 -2.93
CA LEU A 185 -12.05 -9.88 -2.09
C LEU A 185 -12.13 -9.44 -0.63
N PHE A 186 -12.32 -8.16 -0.36
CA PHE A 186 -12.53 -7.67 1.01
C PHE A 186 -13.83 -8.16 1.61
N ASP A 187 -14.91 -8.23 0.84
CA ASP A 187 -16.21 -8.74 1.32
C ASP A 187 -16.15 -10.24 1.63
N GLU A 188 -15.48 -11.05 0.81
CA GLU A 188 -15.24 -12.47 1.09
C GLU A 188 -14.39 -12.66 2.37
N ALA A 189 -13.38 -11.81 2.58
CA ALA A 189 -12.60 -11.85 3.81
C ALA A 189 -13.46 -11.50 5.04
N LEU A 190 -14.29 -10.46 4.96
CA LEU A 190 -15.16 -10.00 6.04
C LEU A 190 -16.27 -11.01 6.36
N ALA A 191 -16.79 -11.73 5.36
CA ALA A 191 -17.83 -12.74 5.53
C ALA A 191 -17.41 -13.90 6.46
N LEU A 192 -16.10 -14.12 6.60
CA LEU A 192 -15.51 -15.11 7.51
C LEU A 192 -15.33 -14.60 8.94
N ASN A 193 -15.74 -13.35 9.22
CA ASN A 193 -15.67 -12.71 10.54
C ASN A 193 -14.29 -12.81 11.23
N PRO A 194 -13.21 -12.27 10.64
CA PRO A 194 -11.84 -12.42 11.14
C PRO A 194 -11.61 -11.60 12.42
N THR A 195 -11.54 -12.28 13.56
CA THR A 195 -11.31 -11.66 14.88
C THR A 195 -9.96 -12.04 15.49
N ASP A 196 -9.35 -13.13 15.03
CA ASP A 196 -8.09 -13.63 15.57
C ASP A 196 -6.89 -12.78 15.09
N LYS A 197 -6.30 -12.06 16.04
CA LYS A 197 -5.16 -11.15 15.78
C LYS A 197 -3.90 -11.85 15.28
N LYS A 198 -3.77 -13.18 15.46
CA LYS A 198 -2.62 -13.92 14.92
C LYS A 198 -2.54 -13.89 13.40
N TYR A 199 -3.66 -13.62 12.72
CA TYR A 199 -3.69 -13.46 11.27
C TYR A 199 -3.50 -12.02 10.82
N ILE A 200 -3.28 -11.07 11.73
CA ILE A 200 -3.06 -9.63 11.48
C ILE A 200 -4.31 -8.94 10.90
N PHE A 201 -4.89 -9.49 9.82
CA PHE A 201 -6.02 -8.89 9.08
C PHE A 201 -7.36 -9.15 9.78
N THR A 202 -7.58 -8.41 10.87
CA THR A 202 -8.87 -8.40 11.58
C THR A 202 -9.94 -7.64 10.79
N THR A 203 -11.21 -7.78 11.19
CA THR A 203 -12.33 -7.03 10.60
C THR A 203 -12.03 -5.54 10.41
N TRP A 204 -11.41 -4.89 11.40
CA TRP A 204 -11.11 -3.46 11.36
C TRP A 204 -9.98 -3.11 10.40
N VAL A 205 -8.97 -3.96 10.30
CA VAL A 205 -7.90 -3.79 9.31
C VAL A 205 -8.43 -3.94 7.90
N ILE A 206 -9.27 -4.95 7.64
CA ILE A 206 -9.87 -5.17 6.32
C ILE A 206 -10.80 -4.02 5.94
N LYS A 207 -11.66 -3.55 6.86
CA LYS A 207 -12.51 -2.37 6.64
C LYS A 207 -11.69 -1.12 6.33
N ALA A 208 -10.57 -0.92 7.02
CA ALA A 208 -9.69 0.22 6.76
C ALA A 208 -9.12 0.17 5.33
N TYR A 209 -8.67 -1.00 4.85
CA TYR A 209 -8.23 -1.14 3.47
C TYR A 209 -9.38 -1.02 2.46
N LYS A 210 -10.58 -1.51 2.79
CA LYS A 210 -11.77 -1.27 1.97
C LYS A 210 -12.07 0.23 1.89
N ALA A 211 -12.02 0.97 3.00
CA ALA A 211 -12.17 2.43 2.99
C ALA A 211 -11.11 3.14 2.12
N LYS A 212 -9.85 2.66 2.15
CA LYS A 212 -8.77 3.19 1.28
C LYS A 212 -9.04 2.91 -0.21
N LEU A 213 -9.60 1.75 -0.55
CA LEU A 213 -10.04 1.42 -1.91
C LEU A 213 -11.16 2.37 -2.37
N GLU A 214 -12.20 2.52 -1.55
CA GLU A 214 -13.33 3.41 -1.83
C GLU A 214 -12.87 4.87 -2.02
N PHE A 215 -11.94 5.32 -1.15
CA PHE A 215 -11.37 6.64 -1.22
C PHE A 215 -10.56 6.87 -2.52
N TRP A 216 -9.76 5.87 -2.93
CA TRP A 216 -9.02 5.92 -4.18
C TRP A 216 -9.94 5.99 -5.39
N CYS A 217 -11.04 5.25 -5.35
CA CYS A 217 -12.06 5.20 -6.40
C CYS A 217 -13.12 6.30 -6.29
N GLN A 218 -12.98 7.25 -5.36
CA GLN A 218 -13.87 8.40 -5.16
C GLN A 218 -15.32 8.02 -4.79
N ASN A 219 -15.53 6.89 -4.18
CA ASN A 219 -16.84 6.42 -3.69
C ASN A 219 -17.14 7.01 -2.32
N TRP A 220 -17.39 8.31 -2.27
CA TRP A 220 -17.44 9.09 -1.02
C TRP A 220 -18.48 8.59 -0.02
N ASP A 221 -19.64 8.11 -0.47
CA ASP A 221 -20.67 7.56 0.43
C ASP A 221 -20.17 6.32 1.17
N ASN A 222 -19.46 5.42 0.47
CA ASN A 222 -18.87 4.23 1.08
C ASN A 222 -17.72 4.62 2.04
N VAL A 223 -16.89 5.60 1.68
CA VAL A 223 -15.85 6.13 2.58
C VAL A 223 -16.47 6.63 3.88
N ILE A 224 -17.52 7.45 3.80
CA ILE A 224 -18.24 7.99 4.96
C ILE A 224 -18.79 6.85 5.82
N SER A 225 -19.48 5.89 5.21
CA SER A 225 -20.08 4.78 5.91
C SER A 225 -19.05 3.92 6.65
N ILE A 226 -17.98 3.52 5.94
CA ILE A 226 -16.97 2.61 6.51
C ILE A 226 -16.11 3.31 7.55
N CYS A 227 -15.68 4.56 7.30
CA CYS A 227 -14.86 5.31 8.26
C CYS A 227 -15.64 5.61 9.56
N ASN A 228 -16.91 6.01 9.47
CA ASN A 228 -17.75 6.17 10.66
C ASN A 228 -17.90 4.86 11.43
N ASP A 229 -18.13 3.75 10.75
CA ASP A 229 -18.24 2.44 11.41
C ASP A 229 -16.94 2.04 12.13
N ILE A 230 -15.78 2.31 11.54
CA ILE A 230 -14.49 2.09 12.21
C ILE A 230 -14.35 2.99 13.44
N ILE A 231 -14.65 4.28 13.32
CA ILE A 231 -14.51 5.25 14.41
C ILE A 231 -15.44 4.91 15.57
N ASP A 232 -16.68 4.57 15.27
CA ASP A 232 -17.72 4.37 16.28
C ASP A 232 -17.64 2.99 16.95
N ASN A 233 -17.23 1.95 16.23
CA ASN A 233 -17.40 0.57 16.67
C ASN A 233 -16.11 -0.22 16.87
N SER A 234 -14.94 0.28 16.40
CA SER A 234 -13.68 -0.48 16.52
C SER A 234 -13.05 -0.45 17.92
N GLY A 235 -13.41 0.54 18.71
CA GLY A 235 -12.76 0.82 20.00
C GLY A 235 -11.39 1.52 19.89
N TYR A 236 -10.87 1.79 18.68
CA TYR A 236 -9.72 2.65 18.50
C TYR A 236 -10.10 4.11 18.70
N LEU A 237 -9.20 4.88 19.33
CA LEU A 237 -9.37 6.31 19.53
C LEU A 237 -8.16 7.04 18.98
N LEU A 238 -8.33 8.29 18.52
CA LEU A 238 -7.21 9.14 18.17
C LEU A 238 -6.26 9.26 19.36
N THR A 239 -4.99 9.03 19.11
CA THR A 239 -3.96 9.13 20.14
C THR A 239 -3.80 10.60 20.53
N PRO A 240 -3.93 10.95 21.82
CA PRO A 240 -3.76 12.33 22.26
C PRO A 240 -2.32 12.81 22.06
N ALA A 241 -2.13 14.12 21.97
CA ALA A 241 -0.84 14.76 21.72
C ALA A 241 0.25 14.29 22.70
N SER A 242 -0.10 14.07 23.99
CA SER A 242 0.84 13.57 25.02
C SER A 242 1.46 12.21 24.69
N ASP A 243 0.73 11.34 23.99
CA ASP A 243 1.12 9.96 23.74
C ASP A 243 1.59 9.73 22.29
N TYR A 244 1.47 10.75 21.44
CA TYR A 244 1.78 10.65 20.00
C TYR A 244 3.21 10.18 19.73
N ALA A 245 4.21 10.77 20.41
CA ALA A 245 5.61 10.39 20.21
C ALA A 245 5.86 8.93 20.63
N ALA A 246 5.23 8.47 21.72
CA ALA A 246 5.34 7.08 22.16
C ALA A 246 4.69 6.09 21.18
N MET A 247 3.59 6.49 20.53
CA MET A 247 2.95 5.70 19.48
C MET A 247 3.82 5.61 18.23
N ILE A 248 4.31 6.74 17.73
CA ILE A 248 5.11 6.81 16.48
C ILE A 248 6.43 6.07 16.61
N ASN A 249 7.06 6.10 17.79
CA ASN A 249 8.36 5.47 18.04
C ASN A 249 8.25 4.06 18.64
N ALA A 250 7.05 3.48 18.74
CA ALA A 250 6.89 2.10 19.20
C ALA A 250 7.31 1.11 18.10
N PRO A 251 8.45 0.42 18.21
CA PRO A 251 9.03 -0.29 17.06
C PRO A 251 8.36 -1.63 16.70
N SER A 252 7.52 -2.19 17.56
CA SER A 252 7.04 -3.56 17.37
C SER A 252 5.58 -3.81 17.74
N GLU A 253 4.84 -2.77 18.14
CA GLU A 253 3.48 -2.95 18.64
C GLU A 253 2.50 -2.03 17.89
N THR A 254 1.31 -2.53 17.59
CA THR A 254 0.19 -1.66 17.30
C THR A 254 -0.21 -0.97 18.60
N LYS A 255 0.00 0.35 18.67
CA LYS A 255 -0.25 1.16 19.87
C LYS A 255 -1.13 2.34 19.52
N GLY A 256 -1.98 2.75 20.46
CA GLY A 256 -2.90 3.87 20.26
C GLY A 256 -3.85 3.62 19.07
N GLU A 257 -3.83 4.53 18.11
CA GLU A 257 -4.71 4.53 16.94
C GLU A 257 -4.24 3.64 15.77
N VAL A 258 -3.14 2.89 15.93
CA VAL A 258 -2.58 2.05 14.86
C VAL A 258 -3.37 0.74 14.74
N LEU A 259 -4.02 0.54 13.61
CA LEU A 259 -4.76 -0.69 13.30
C LEU A 259 -3.83 -1.80 12.85
N VAL A 260 -2.89 -1.47 11.96
CA VAL A 260 -1.88 -2.38 11.45
C VAL A 260 -0.65 -1.60 10.98
N ARG A 261 0.50 -2.23 11.03
CA ARG A 261 1.75 -1.69 10.52
C ARG A 261 2.68 -2.80 10.03
N SER A 262 3.54 -2.47 9.10
CA SER A 262 4.72 -3.28 8.86
C SER A 262 5.70 -3.08 9.99
N HIS A 263 6.39 -4.14 10.39
CA HIS A 263 7.33 -4.07 11.49
C HIS A 263 8.76 -4.00 10.96
N VAL A 264 9.55 -3.08 11.53
CA VAL A 264 10.98 -3.03 11.31
C VAL A 264 11.67 -3.65 12.51
N ASN A 265 12.06 -4.91 12.39
CA ASN A 265 12.72 -5.61 13.47
C ASN A 265 14.24 -5.39 13.44
N ASN A 266 14.77 -4.73 14.47
CA ASN A 266 16.21 -4.58 14.66
C ASN A 266 16.91 -5.88 15.08
N SER A 267 16.16 -6.92 15.48
CA SER A 267 16.72 -8.16 16.06
C SER A 267 17.10 -9.23 15.03
N SER A 268 16.78 -9.02 13.76
CA SER A 268 16.97 -10.03 12.69
C SER A 268 18.29 -9.95 11.93
N GLY A 269 19.27 -9.18 12.41
CA GLY A 269 20.55 -9.00 11.70
C GLY A 269 20.51 -7.96 10.58
N LEU A 270 19.42 -7.20 10.47
CA LEU A 270 19.23 -6.11 9.51
C LEU A 270 19.68 -4.74 10.06
N ASP A 271 20.48 -4.69 11.11
CA ASP A 271 20.99 -3.45 11.70
C ASP A 271 21.64 -2.53 10.65
N TRP A 272 22.32 -3.12 9.66
CA TRP A 272 22.92 -2.37 8.57
C TRP A 272 21.85 -1.72 7.69
N TYR A 273 20.76 -2.40 7.38
CA TYR A 273 19.68 -1.91 6.53
C TYR A 273 18.88 -0.81 7.23
N PHE A 274 18.56 -1.01 8.50
CA PHE A 274 17.95 0.02 9.34
C PHE A 274 18.83 1.26 9.41
N SER A 275 20.13 1.09 9.70
CA SER A 275 21.10 2.18 9.74
C SER A 275 21.26 2.86 8.38
N TYR A 276 21.28 2.11 7.29
CA TYR A 276 21.34 2.63 5.94
C TYR A 276 20.11 3.50 5.63
N THR A 277 18.90 3.00 5.89
CA THR A 277 17.67 3.72 5.63
C THR A 277 17.55 4.97 6.51
N LYS A 278 17.89 4.86 7.79
CA LYS A 278 17.93 6.00 8.71
C LYS A 278 18.90 7.07 8.21
N ASN A 279 20.10 6.69 7.79
CA ASN A 279 21.07 7.60 7.23
C ASN A 279 20.60 8.21 5.91
N TYR A 280 19.96 7.43 5.05
CA TYR A 280 19.38 7.92 3.82
C TYR A 280 18.39 9.05 4.04
N ILE A 281 17.39 8.85 4.90
CA ILE A 281 16.39 9.88 5.18
C ILE A 281 16.97 11.06 5.98
N ALA A 282 17.95 10.84 6.83
CA ALA A 282 18.60 11.88 7.62
C ALA A 282 19.53 12.78 6.79
N THR A 283 19.89 12.40 5.56
CA THR A 283 20.77 13.18 4.69
C THR A 283 20.00 14.18 3.81
N ARG A 284 18.67 14.09 3.75
CA ARG A 284 17.81 15.06 3.06
C ARG A 284 16.88 15.73 4.05
N PRO A 285 16.97 17.06 4.23
CA PRO A 285 16.02 17.77 5.06
C PRO A 285 14.64 17.79 4.39
N ALA A 286 13.62 17.91 5.21
CA ALA A 286 12.28 18.20 4.72
C ALA A 286 12.25 19.52 3.95
N CYS A 287 11.45 19.58 2.90
CA CYS A 287 11.32 20.80 2.10
C CYS A 287 10.70 21.94 2.93
N ALA A 288 11.07 23.18 2.63
CA ALA A 288 10.57 24.34 3.34
C ALA A 288 9.04 24.47 3.28
N LYS A 289 8.42 24.00 2.20
CA LYS A 289 6.95 24.01 2.05
C LYS A 289 6.24 23.09 3.05
N LEU A 290 6.81 21.93 3.34
CA LEU A 290 6.28 21.05 4.39
C LEU A 290 6.47 21.68 5.78
N ILE A 291 7.65 22.22 6.07
CA ILE A 291 7.94 22.82 7.38
C ILE A 291 7.01 23.99 7.71
N ARG A 292 6.70 24.85 6.74
CA ARG A 292 5.78 25.99 6.96
C ARG A 292 4.36 25.58 7.36
N LEU A 293 3.93 24.33 7.10
CA LEU A 293 2.61 23.85 7.50
C LEU A 293 2.44 23.76 9.01
N PHE A 294 3.54 23.74 9.75
CA PHE A 294 3.55 23.70 11.22
C PHE A 294 3.42 25.09 11.88
N GLY A 295 3.28 26.15 11.05
CA GLY A 295 3.04 27.52 11.55
C GLY A 295 4.27 28.19 12.16
N GLU A 296 4.02 29.28 12.91
CA GLU A 296 5.06 30.09 13.55
C GLU A 296 5.67 29.40 14.78
N ASN A 297 4.88 28.57 15.49
CA ASN A 297 5.27 27.83 16.67
C ASN A 297 5.24 26.32 16.41
N PRO A 298 6.17 25.75 15.62
CA PRO A 298 6.17 24.33 15.25
C PRO A 298 6.18 23.38 16.45
N SER A 299 6.71 23.82 17.59
CA SER A 299 6.77 23.01 18.83
C SER A 299 5.41 22.73 19.47
N GLU A 300 4.36 23.44 19.09
CA GLU A 300 2.99 23.18 19.54
C GLU A 300 2.39 21.96 18.85
N ASP A 301 2.81 21.67 17.60
CA ASP A 301 2.37 20.49 16.88
C ASP A 301 3.32 19.31 17.19
N VAL A 302 2.81 18.31 17.91
CA VAL A 302 3.62 17.16 18.36
C VAL A 302 4.23 16.35 17.20
N ARG A 303 3.66 16.44 16.01
CA ARG A 303 4.19 15.80 14.79
C ARG A 303 5.50 16.42 14.35
N TYR A 304 5.72 17.71 14.60
CA TYR A 304 6.97 18.38 14.24
C TYR A 304 8.17 17.77 14.96
N ALA A 305 8.10 17.71 16.29
CA ALA A 305 9.19 17.14 17.11
C ALA A 305 9.38 15.63 16.87
N ALA A 306 8.30 14.91 16.54
CA ALA A 306 8.36 13.48 16.20
C ALA A 306 8.95 13.23 14.80
N SER A 307 8.98 14.23 13.92
CA SER A 307 9.39 14.08 12.52
C SER A 307 10.73 14.74 12.20
N PHE A 308 11.09 15.83 12.86
CA PHE A 308 12.23 16.64 12.43
C PHE A 308 13.15 17.05 13.60
N ASP A 309 14.43 17.14 13.30
CA ASP A 309 15.38 17.82 14.16
C ASP A 309 15.39 19.35 13.93
N LYS A 310 16.23 20.06 14.69
CA LYS A 310 16.39 21.52 14.57
C LYS A 310 16.90 22.01 13.19
N LYS A 311 17.44 21.11 12.39
CA LYS A 311 17.94 21.39 11.04
C LYS A 311 16.99 20.89 9.94
N ARG A 312 15.79 20.50 10.29
CA ARG A 312 14.75 19.92 9.42
C ARG A 312 15.11 18.52 8.90
N PHE A 313 16.13 17.86 9.42
CA PHE A 313 16.43 16.49 9.07
C PHE A 313 15.38 15.57 9.66
N ASN A 314 15.00 14.56 8.90
CA ASN A 314 14.02 13.59 9.33
C ASN A 314 14.55 12.71 10.47
N VAL A 315 13.78 12.60 11.56
CA VAL A 315 14.02 11.67 12.66
C VAL A 315 12.94 10.58 12.75
N LYS A 316 11.79 10.75 12.08
CA LYS A 316 10.73 9.77 12.01
C LYS A 316 11.18 8.60 11.13
N MET A 317 11.00 7.37 11.61
CA MET A 317 11.26 6.19 10.81
C MET A 317 10.20 6.04 9.70
N PRO A 318 10.64 5.73 8.46
CA PRO A 318 9.70 5.39 7.40
C PRO A 318 9.06 4.04 7.73
N GLU A 319 7.75 4.04 7.88
CA GLU A 319 6.98 2.87 8.26
C GLU A 319 5.58 2.91 7.64
N CYS A 320 5.18 1.83 6.98
CA CYS A 320 3.81 1.69 6.51
C CYS A 320 2.88 1.40 7.69
N ARG A 321 1.91 2.27 7.86
CA ARG A 321 0.88 2.18 8.90
C ARG A 321 -0.49 2.40 8.31
N VAL A 322 -1.49 1.77 8.92
CA VAL A 322 -2.89 2.17 8.75
C VAL A 322 -3.38 2.60 10.13
N ARG A 323 -3.81 3.84 10.24
CA ARG A 323 -4.15 4.49 11.50
C ARG A 323 -5.52 5.14 11.44
N LEU A 324 -6.15 5.30 12.61
CA LEU A 324 -7.46 5.97 12.71
C LEU A 324 -7.40 7.41 12.18
N SER A 325 -6.30 8.11 12.37
CA SER A 325 -6.10 9.46 11.82
C SER A 325 -6.16 9.52 10.29
N GLU A 326 -5.73 8.46 9.59
CA GLU A 326 -5.93 8.36 8.13
C GLU A 326 -7.42 8.22 7.79
N MET A 327 -8.17 7.43 8.55
CA MET A 327 -9.63 7.30 8.38
C MET A 327 -10.34 8.63 8.62
N VAL A 328 -9.94 9.38 9.64
CA VAL A 328 -10.46 10.72 9.94
C VAL A 328 -10.20 11.69 8.77
N LEU A 329 -9.00 11.68 8.18
CA LEU A 329 -8.66 12.54 7.06
C LEU A 329 -9.40 12.15 5.76
N MET A 330 -9.58 10.84 5.53
CA MET A 330 -10.41 10.37 4.40
C MET A 330 -11.87 10.78 4.58
N LEU A 331 -12.38 10.70 5.80
CA LEU A 331 -13.73 11.11 6.14
C LEU A 331 -13.94 12.62 5.94
N ALA A 332 -12.98 13.44 6.38
CA ALA A 332 -13.02 14.89 6.15
C ALA A 332 -13.07 15.23 4.65
N GLU A 333 -12.22 14.59 3.83
CA GLU A 333 -12.22 14.81 2.38
C GLU A 333 -13.49 14.29 1.70
N ALA A 334 -14.02 13.14 2.14
CA ALA A 334 -15.26 12.60 1.62
C ALA A 334 -16.46 13.53 1.90
N TYR A 335 -16.59 14.07 3.12
CA TYR A 335 -17.60 15.06 3.44
C TYR A 335 -17.44 16.34 2.60
N TYR A 336 -16.19 16.79 2.38
CA TYR A 336 -15.93 17.92 1.49
C TYR A 336 -16.50 17.68 0.09
N HIS A 337 -16.20 16.53 -0.52
CA HIS A 337 -16.68 16.19 -1.87
C HIS A 337 -18.19 15.92 -1.95
N LYS A 338 -18.84 15.60 -0.84
CA LYS A 338 -20.31 15.54 -0.71
C LYS A 338 -20.96 16.90 -0.48
N GLY A 339 -20.16 17.96 -0.30
CA GLY A 339 -20.64 19.31 -0.03
C GLY A 339 -20.97 19.60 1.44
N GLU A 340 -20.74 18.65 2.33
CA GLU A 340 -20.97 18.75 3.77
C GLU A 340 -19.77 19.40 4.48
N LYS A 341 -19.51 20.66 4.12
CA LYS A 341 -18.28 21.37 4.49
C LYS A 341 -18.08 21.55 5.99
N ASP A 342 -19.16 21.74 6.74
CA ASP A 342 -19.08 21.89 8.20
C ASP A 342 -18.59 20.58 8.85
N LYS A 343 -19.13 19.43 8.45
CA LYS A 343 -18.65 18.13 8.93
C LYS A 343 -17.20 17.86 8.51
N ALA A 344 -16.82 18.25 7.29
CA ALA A 344 -15.43 18.14 6.85
C ALA A 344 -14.47 18.92 7.77
N LEU A 345 -14.87 20.16 8.13
CA LEU A 345 -14.09 21.02 9.02
C LEU A 345 -14.05 20.48 10.46
N ASP A 346 -15.16 19.93 10.95
CA ASP A 346 -15.22 19.31 12.29
C ASP A 346 -14.19 18.18 12.41
N TRP A 347 -14.07 17.32 11.42
CA TRP A 347 -13.08 16.24 11.43
C TRP A 347 -11.63 16.74 11.31
N VAL A 348 -11.39 17.80 10.55
CA VAL A 348 -10.08 18.48 10.55
C VAL A 348 -9.74 19.00 11.94
N ASN A 349 -10.69 19.66 12.60
CA ASN A 349 -10.50 20.20 13.95
C ASN A 349 -10.32 19.09 14.99
N GLU A 350 -11.05 17.97 14.86
CA GLU A 350 -10.88 16.82 15.74
C GLU A 350 -9.46 16.26 15.69
N LEU A 351 -8.90 16.08 14.49
CA LEU A 351 -7.51 15.68 14.35
C LEU A 351 -6.55 16.72 14.97
N ARG A 352 -6.76 18.00 14.70
CA ARG A 352 -5.92 19.10 15.19
C ARG A 352 -5.88 19.17 16.71
N ARG A 353 -7.02 18.98 17.40
CA ARG A 353 -7.09 18.94 18.87
C ARG A 353 -6.21 17.83 19.46
N ASN A 354 -6.04 16.71 18.74
CA ASN A 354 -5.21 15.59 19.16
C ASN A 354 -3.75 15.69 18.67
N ARG A 355 -3.37 16.75 17.97
CA ARG A 355 -2.00 16.94 17.43
C ARG A 355 -1.34 18.24 17.84
N ILE A 356 -2.12 19.26 18.18
CA ILE A 356 -1.60 20.60 18.43
C ILE A 356 -1.95 20.99 19.89
N ASN A 357 -0.93 21.25 20.69
CA ASN A 357 -1.12 21.72 22.06
C ASN A 357 -1.77 23.12 22.04
N GLY A 358 -2.90 23.26 22.72
CA GLY A 358 -3.65 24.52 22.72
C GLY A 358 -4.32 24.83 21.37
N ALA A 359 -4.64 23.81 20.58
CA ALA A 359 -5.30 23.98 19.29
C ALA A 359 -6.54 24.88 19.37
N ILE A 360 -6.60 25.85 18.49
CA ILE A 360 -7.79 26.66 18.25
C ILE A 360 -8.47 26.08 17.00
N ASP A 361 -9.77 25.85 17.11
CA ASP A 361 -10.55 25.32 16.00
C ASP A 361 -10.58 26.32 14.84
N LEU A 362 -10.37 25.80 13.65
CA LEU A 362 -10.60 26.54 12.43
C LEU A 362 -12.10 26.73 12.21
N THR A 363 -12.46 27.89 11.69
CA THR A 363 -13.80 28.18 11.19
C THR A 363 -13.72 28.47 9.70
N MET A 364 -14.83 28.44 8.98
CA MET A 364 -14.83 28.77 7.55
C MET A 364 -14.24 30.17 7.25
N SER A 365 -14.33 31.10 8.23
CA SER A 365 -13.78 32.47 8.10
C SER A 365 -12.30 32.56 8.49
N THR A 366 -11.76 31.60 9.25
CA THR A 366 -10.35 31.60 9.69
C THR A 366 -9.49 30.63 8.91
N LEU A 367 -10.06 29.90 7.92
CA LEU A 367 -9.28 29.06 7.00
C LEU A 367 -8.21 29.90 6.29
N PRO A 368 -6.96 29.41 6.19
CA PRO A 368 -5.92 30.12 5.45
C PRO A 368 -6.25 30.22 3.98
N ALA A 369 -5.85 31.34 3.36
CA ALA A 369 -5.99 31.51 1.91
C ALA A 369 -5.24 30.42 1.14
N VAL A 370 -5.76 30.04 -0.03
CA VAL A 370 -5.11 29.05 -0.89
C VAL A 370 -3.73 29.55 -1.31
N ARG A 371 -2.72 28.72 -1.11
CA ARG A 371 -1.34 29.00 -1.51
C ARG A 371 -1.14 28.69 -2.99
N THR A 372 -0.59 29.65 -3.73
CA THR A 372 -0.38 29.56 -5.18
C THR A 372 0.91 28.83 -5.56
N ASP A 373 1.80 28.58 -4.60
CA ASP A 373 3.09 27.94 -4.81
C ASP A 373 3.10 26.44 -4.45
N GLU A 374 1.96 25.86 -4.08
CA GLU A 374 1.84 24.43 -3.84
C GLU A 374 1.85 23.62 -5.15
N ARG A 375 2.22 22.32 -5.04
CA ARG A 375 2.20 21.40 -6.19
C ARG A 375 0.77 21.01 -6.58
N ILE A 376 -0.07 20.72 -5.59
CA ILE A 376 -1.47 20.39 -5.83
C ILE A 376 -2.27 21.69 -5.97
N VAL A 377 -2.75 21.96 -7.16
CA VAL A 377 -3.57 23.14 -7.49
C VAL A 377 -4.98 22.75 -7.92
N VAL A 378 -5.22 21.47 -8.17
CA VAL A 378 -6.54 20.89 -8.47
C VAL A 378 -6.76 19.65 -7.63
N ASP A 379 -8.01 19.32 -7.37
CA ASP A 379 -8.42 18.09 -6.69
C ASP A 379 -8.49 16.88 -7.63
N CYS A 380 -8.92 15.75 -7.11
CA CYS A 380 -9.08 14.50 -7.86
C CYS A 380 -10.14 14.56 -8.98
N LYS A 381 -10.97 15.61 -9.01
CA LYS A 381 -11.95 15.91 -10.06
C LYS A 381 -11.48 16.99 -11.01
N GLY A 382 -10.25 17.50 -10.86
CA GLY A 382 -9.70 18.58 -11.66
C GLY A 382 -10.22 19.97 -11.27
N MET A 383 -10.91 20.10 -10.13
CA MET A 383 -11.42 21.38 -9.63
C MET A 383 -10.35 22.12 -8.83
N ALA A 384 -10.35 23.46 -8.93
CA ALA A 384 -9.41 24.30 -8.17
C ALA A 384 -9.54 24.06 -6.66
N ILE A 385 -8.40 24.01 -5.98
CA ILE A 385 -8.33 23.84 -4.53
C ILE A 385 -9.02 25.00 -3.81
N THR A 386 -9.83 24.68 -2.81
CA THR A 386 -10.46 25.64 -1.90
C THR A 386 -9.70 25.75 -0.59
N PRO A 387 -9.91 26.80 0.23
CA PRO A 387 -9.29 26.93 1.54
C PRO A 387 -9.50 25.70 2.46
N LEU A 388 -10.72 25.15 2.47
CA LEU A 388 -11.02 23.96 3.29
C LEU A 388 -10.29 22.71 2.78
N LEU A 389 -10.30 22.48 1.47
CA LEU A 389 -9.59 21.32 0.90
C LEU A 389 -8.08 21.43 1.10
N GLN A 390 -7.53 22.64 0.99
CA GLN A 390 -6.11 22.88 1.33
C GLN A 390 -5.82 22.55 2.80
N ALA A 391 -6.69 22.93 3.73
CA ALA A 391 -6.51 22.61 5.14
C ALA A 391 -6.55 21.08 5.38
N ILE A 392 -7.41 20.34 4.68
CA ILE A 392 -7.44 18.87 4.72
C ILE A 392 -6.11 18.28 4.20
N PHE A 393 -5.61 18.74 3.06
CA PHE A 393 -4.35 18.28 2.49
C PHE A 393 -3.13 18.65 3.34
N ASP A 394 -3.15 19.82 3.99
CA ASP A 394 -2.10 20.22 4.92
C ASP A 394 -2.02 19.30 6.13
N GLU A 395 -3.17 18.99 6.73
CA GLU A 395 -3.21 18.03 7.84
C GLU A 395 -2.81 16.63 7.39
N ARG A 396 -3.24 16.18 6.20
CA ARG A 396 -2.86 14.90 5.63
C ARG A 396 -1.35 14.81 5.39
N ARG A 397 -0.75 15.83 4.79
CA ARG A 397 0.69 15.87 4.51
C ARG A 397 1.54 15.84 5.79
N LYS A 398 1.12 16.55 6.85
CA LYS A 398 1.78 16.51 8.16
C LYS A 398 1.63 15.15 8.84
N GLU A 399 0.43 14.58 8.81
CA GLU A 399 0.09 13.37 9.53
C GLU A 399 0.77 12.13 8.92
N LEU A 400 0.71 11.99 7.59
CA LEU A 400 1.18 10.81 6.88
C LEU A 400 2.62 10.96 6.33
N TYR A 401 3.36 11.97 6.78
CA TYR A 401 4.76 12.14 6.43
C TYR A 401 5.58 10.89 6.79
N MET A 402 6.45 10.42 5.90
CA MET A 402 7.21 9.16 6.01
C MET A 402 6.35 7.89 6.14
N GLU A 403 5.15 7.92 5.57
CA GLU A 403 4.26 6.76 5.48
C GLU A 403 3.89 6.42 4.01
N GLY A 404 4.54 7.08 3.03
CA GLY A 404 4.41 6.79 1.60
C GLY A 404 3.13 7.32 0.93
N ASP A 405 2.38 8.18 1.60
CA ASP A 405 1.10 8.69 1.10
C ASP A 405 1.26 9.81 0.06
N ARG A 406 2.23 10.72 0.25
CA ARG A 406 2.34 11.95 -0.53
C ARG A 406 2.47 11.74 -2.03
N TRP A 407 3.17 10.72 -2.48
CA TRP A 407 3.27 10.40 -3.90
C TRP A 407 1.91 10.10 -4.53
N PHE A 408 1.09 9.33 -3.84
CA PHE A 408 -0.26 8.98 -4.29
C PHE A 408 -1.23 10.15 -4.17
N GLU A 409 -1.04 11.02 -3.18
CA GLU A 409 -1.81 12.26 -3.09
C GLU A 409 -1.54 13.19 -4.28
N LEU A 410 -0.27 13.36 -4.68
CA LEU A 410 0.11 14.08 -5.90
C LEU A 410 -0.47 13.41 -7.15
N LYS A 411 -0.39 12.08 -7.24
CA LYS A 411 -0.94 11.30 -8.35
C LYS A 411 -2.44 11.52 -8.50
N ARG A 412 -3.19 11.46 -7.41
CA ARG A 412 -4.64 11.58 -7.40
C ARG A 412 -5.10 13.02 -7.72
N ASN A 413 -4.32 14.02 -7.34
CA ASN A 413 -4.68 15.43 -7.44
C ASN A 413 -3.84 16.15 -8.50
N GLY A 414 -4.15 15.89 -9.76
CA GLY A 414 -3.65 16.62 -10.91
C GLY A 414 -2.32 16.16 -11.50
N ARG A 415 -1.57 15.28 -10.86
CA ARG A 415 -0.25 14.82 -11.34
C ARG A 415 0.66 15.99 -11.71
N PRO A 416 1.00 16.89 -10.77
CA PRO A 416 1.76 18.10 -11.08
C PRO A 416 3.12 17.77 -11.67
N GLU A 417 3.50 18.49 -12.72
CA GLU A 417 4.84 18.39 -13.30
C GLU A 417 5.79 19.35 -12.61
N TRP A 418 6.99 18.88 -12.31
CA TRP A 418 8.02 19.67 -11.66
C TRP A 418 9.39 19.10 -11.93
N TRP A 419 10.43 19.89 -11.66
CA TRP A 419 11.79 19.49 -11.91
C TRP A 419 12.71 19.79 -10.73
N VAL A 420 13.79 19.04 -10.66
CA VAL A 420 14.89 19.23 -9.72
C VAL A 420 16.21 19.22 -10.48
N ILE A 421 17.24 19.78 -9.86
CA ILE A 421 18.61 19.66 -10.34
C ILE A 421 19.37 18.75 -9.38
N SER A 422 20.02 17.72 -9.91
CA SER A 422 20.90 16.82 -9.17
C SER A 422 22.16 16.62 -9.99
N ASN A 423 23.33 16.82 -9.40
CA ASN A 423 24.63 16.68 -10.06
C ASN A 423 24.76 17.46 -11.38
N GLY A 424 24.15 18.65 -11.47
CA GLY A 424 24.17 19.49 -12.68
C GLY A 424 23.20 19.04 -13.78
N LEU A 425 22.45 17.97 -13.58
CA LEU A 425 21.44 17.47 -14.50
C LEU A 425 20.04 17.86 -14.04
N LYS A 426 19.17 18.19 -14.99
CA LYS A 426 17.76 18.48 -14.75
C LYS A 426 16.93 17.21 -14.91
N PHE A 427 16.23 16.84 -13.85
CA PHE A 427 15.26 15.73 -13.84
C PHE A 427 13.85 16.29 -13.72
N THR A 428 12.98 15.88 -14.62
CA THR A 428 11.58 16.36 -14.65
C THR A 428 10.63 15.24 -14.31
N THR A 429 9.86 15.40 -13.25
CA THR A 429 8.71 14.53 -12.96
C THR A 429 7.58 14.91 -13.90
N LYS A 430 7.35 14.10 -14.92
CA LYS A 430 6.25 14.26 -15.89
C LYS A 430 5.01 13.54 -15.41
N ALA A 431 3.83 13.93 -15.89
CA ALA A 431 2.56 13.37 -15.47
C ALA A 431 2.45 11.84 -15.65
N TYR A 432 3.07 11.26 -16.68
CA TYR A 432 3.03 9.80 -16.89
C TYR A 432 3.82 9.01 -15.83
N LEU A 433 4.88 9.60 -15.25
CA LEU A 433 5.75 8.95 -14.25
C LEU A 433 5.05 8.62 -12.93
N TYR A 434 3.89 9.24 -12.66
CA TYR A 434 3.06 8.86 -11.51
C TYR A 434 2.45 7.46 -11.63
N THR A 435 2.45 6.89 -12.84
CA THR A 435 1.99 5.52 -13.09
C THR A 435 3.19 4.68 -13.49
N ALA A 436 3.52 3.68 -12.70
CA ALA A 436 4.67 2.83 -12.97
C ALA A 436 4.47 2.00 -14.26
N PRO A 437 5.54 1.69 -15.00
CA PRO A 437 5.45 0.86 -16.20
C PRO A 437 5.14 -0.59 -15.84
N ILE A 438 4.37 -1.27 -16.69
CA ILE A 438 4.27 -2.73 -16.65
C ILE A 438 5.64 -3.31 -17.05
N VAL A 439 6.06 -4.34 -16.34
CA VAL A 439 7.39 -4.93 -16.52
C VAL A 439 7.56 -5.46 -17.94
N LYS A 440 8.63 -5.05 -18.63
CA LYS A 440 8.88 -5.43 -20.02
C LYS A 440 8.88 -6.95 -20.23
N SER A 441 9.48 -7.72 -19.33
CA SER A 441 9.50 -9.18 -19.43
C SER A 441 8.11 -9.81 -19.45
N ASP A 442 7.14 -9.20 -18.75
CA ASP A 442 5.78 -9.71 -18.69
C ASP A 442 5.03 -9.37 -19.98
N ILE A 443 5.29 -8.20 -20.58
CA ILE A 443 4.76 -7.84 -21.91
C ILE A 443 5.34 -8.75 -22.99
N ASP A 444 6.64 -9.03 -22.94
CA ASP A 444 7.29 -9.94 -23.89
C ASP A 444 6.71 -11.37 -23.82
N LEU A 445 6.29 -11.82 -22.63
CA LEU A 445 5.65 -13.13 -22.42
C LEU A 445 4.14 -13.14 -22.70
N ASN A 446 3.49 -11.98 -22.61
CA ASN A 446 2.07 -11.79 -22.83
C ASN A 446 1.83 -10.53 -23.69
N PRO A 447 1.92 -10.63 -25.03
CA PRO A 447 1.77 -9.49 -25.94
C PRO A 447 0.41 -8.76 -25.86
N ASP A 448 -0.58 -9.41 -25.24
CA ASP A 448 -1.90 -8.80 -24.98
C ASP A 448 -1.92 -7.91 -23.72
N LEU A 449 -0.80 -7.81 -23.01
CA LEU A 449 -0.65 -6.97 -21.83
C LEU A 449 -0.20 -5.56 -22.25
N GLU A 450 -1.14 -4.62 -22.30
CA GLU A 450 -0.87 -3.24 -22.71
C GLU A 450 0.01 -2.48 -21.72
N GLN A 451 0.99 -1.73 -22.25
CA GLN A 451 1.82 -0.83 -21.46
C GLN A 451 1.06 0.43 -21.06
N ASN A 452 1.48 1.05 -19.96
CA ASN A 452 0.98 2.36 -19.55
C ASN A 452 1.49 3.46 -20.48
N PRO A 453 0.68 4.51 -20.75
CA PRO A 453 1.08 5.61 -21.62
C PRO A 453 2.37 6.30 -21.15
N GLY A 454 3.22 6.69 -22.11
CA GLY A 454 4.49 7.39 -21.86
C GLY A 454 5.72 6.49 -21.80
N TYR A 455 5.55 5.17 -21.87
CA TYR A 455 6.63 4.18 -21.95
C TYR A 455 6.65 3.50 -23.31
N GLU A 456 7.83 3.31 -23.89
CA GLU A 456 8.04 2.88 -25.27
C GLU A 456 8.46 1.39 -25.42
N TYR A 457 8.15 0.54 -24.45
CA TYR A 457 8.48 -0.90 -24.53
C TYR A 457 7.32 -1.78 -24.10
#